data_33edd333942acf81c3e308bf4f96d960
#
_entry.id   33edd333942acf81c3e308bf4f96d960
#
_cell.length_a   1.000
_cell.length_b   1.000
_cell.length_c   1.000
_cell.angle_alpha   90.00
_cell.angle_beta   90.00
_cell.angle_gamma   90.00
#
_symmetry.space_group_name_H-M   'P 1'
#
loop_
_entity.id
_entity.type
_entity.pdbx_description
1 polymer ?
#
loop_
_entity_poly.entity_id
_entity_poly.type
_entity_poly.pdbx_seq_one_letter_code
_entity_poly.pdbx_strand_id
1 'polypeptide(L)'
;METIRLKTLYVLMFIEVQTRRVLVTASTAHPDSAWVTQQARNLSMDLEGPLRFLIHDWDSKFSGSFDEVFRSEGTEVILTPIRAPNANAFAERWVRTVRAECLDWMLILGRRHLDRVLRTYTEHYNCHRAHRALGLAAPLDDSEDPLPIPAREVHRRNVLGGVIHEYHGMAA
;
A
#
# COMPACT_ATOMS: atom_id res chain seq x y z
N MET A 1 4.73 -2.81 13.17
CA MET A 1 3.47 -2.69 13.95
C MET A 1 3.50 -3.68 15.10
N GLU A 2 3.18 -3.25 16.32
CA GLU A 2 3.12 -4.16 17.48
C GLU A 2 1.69 -4.65 17.70
N THR A 3 1.58 -5.91 18.11
CA THR A 3 0.31 -6.52 18.51
C THR A 3 0.04 -6.29 20.00
N ILE A 4 -1.19 -6.56 20.48
CA ILE A 4 -1.54 -6.54 21.91
C ILE A 4 -0.68 -7.48 22.77
N ARG A 5 0.02 -8.44 22.17
CA ARG A 5 0.96 -9.36 22.83
C ARG A 5 2.42 -8.90 22.67
N LEU A 6 2.65 -7.64 22.32
CA LEU A 6 3.97 -7.02 22.11
C LEU A 6 4.84 -7.74 21.06
N LYS A 7 4.22 -8.44 20.13
CA LYS A 7 4.93 -9.04 18.99
C LYS A 7 5.00 -8.03 17.84
N THR A 8 6.20 -7.74 17.38
CA THR A 8 6.42 -6.88 16.23
C THR A 8 6.11 -7.65 14.94
N LEU A 9 5.25 -7.07 14.10
CA LEU A 9 4.95 -7.55 12.75
C LEU A 9 5.46 -6.56 11.72
N TYR A 10 6.01 -7.10 10.66
CA TYR A 10 6.55 -6.37 9.51
C TYR A 10 5.70 -6.64 8.28
N VAL A 11 5.60 -5.66 7.41
CA VAL A 11 4.88 -5.72 6.16
C VAL A 11 5.76 -5.09 5.10
N LEU A 12 5.92 -5.74 3.96
CA LEU A 12 6.51 -5.13 2.79
C LEU A 12 5.40 -4.46 1.99
N MET A 13 5.66 -3.24 1.54
CA MET A 13 4.72 -2.48 0.74
C MET A 13 5.43 -1.91 -0.50
N PHE A 14 4.68 -1.79 -1.57
CA PHE A 14 5.11 -1.13 -2.79
C PHE A 14 4.15 0.01 -3.09
N ILE A 15 4.68 1.11 -3.61
CA ILE A 15 3.87 2.24 -4.06
C ILE A 15 4.29 2.65 -5.46
N GLU A 16 3.34 2.70 -6.34
CA GLU A 16 3.54 3.24 -7.68
C GLU A 16 3.59 4.76 -7.62
N VAL A 17 4.70 5.34 -8.07
CA VAL A 17 4.95 6.79 -7.90
C VAL A 17 4.00 7.62 -8.76
N GLN A 18 3.56 7.13 -9.91
CA GLN A 18 2.69 7.85 -10.83
C GLN A 18 1.23 7.86 -10.37
N THR A 19 0.66 6.69 -10.14
CA THR A 19 -0.76 6.51 -9.79
C THR A 19 -1.03 6.64 -8.29
N ARG A 20 -0.01 6.48 -7.45
CA ARG A 20 -0.11 6.34 -5.98
C ARG A 20 -0.73 5.02 -5.54
N ARG A 21 -0.97 4.09 -6.45
CA ARG A 21 -1.44 2.75 -6.12
C ARG A 21 -0.49 2.08 -5.14
N VAL A 22 -1.05 1.45 -4.12
CA VAL A 22 -0.30 0.74 -3.09
C VAL A 22 -0.61 -0.74 -3.14
N LEU A 23 0.43 -1.54 -2.97
CA LEU A 23 0.34 -2.98 -2.81
C LEU A 23 1.00 -3.36 -1.48
N VAL A 24 0.33 -4.17 -0.68
CA VAL A 24 0.84 -4.65 0.61
C VAL A 24 0.93 -6.17 0.60
N THR A 25 2.01 -6.70 1.15
CA THR A 25 2.18 -8.14 1.30
C THR A 25 1.57 -8.64 2.61
N ALA A 26 1.46 -9.96 2.77
CA ALA A 26 1.15 -10.56 4.06
C ALA A 26 2.23 -10.20 5.09
N SER A 27 1.83 -9.99 6.35
CA SER A 27 2.76 -9.64 7.42
C SER A 27 3.62 -10.83 7.86
N THR A 28 4.77 -10.54 8.48
CA THR A 28 5.66 -11.55 9.08
C THR A 28 6.25 -11.06 10.40
N ALA A 29 6.62 -11.98 11.28
CA ALA A 29 7.45 -11.68 12.46
C ALA A 29 8.95 -11.74 12.12
N HIS A 30 9.31 -12.36 10.99
CA HIS A 30 10.69 -12.63 10.58
C HIS A 30 10.94 -12.10 9.15
N PRO A 31 11.23 -10.80 9.00
CA PRO A 31 11.43 -10.17 7.70
C PRO A 31 12.89 -10.38 7.22
N ASP A 32 13.26 -11.61 6.94
CA ASP A 32 14.56 -11.93 6.37
C ASP A 32 14.60 -11.74 4.84
N SER A 33 15.80 -11.84 4.25
CA SER A 33 15.97 -11.67 2.80
C SER A 33 15.23 -12.72 1.98
N ALA A 34 15.08 -13.95 2.50
CA ALA A 34 14.35 -15.00 1.82
C ALA A 34 12.86 -14.68 1.73
N TRP A 35 12.29 -14.20 2.82
CA TRP A 35 10.89 -13.76 2.84
C TRP A 35 10.68 -12.57 1.91
N VAL A 36 11.55 -11.54 1.97
CA VAL A 36 11.44 -10.34 1.11
C VAL A 36 11.54 -10.74 -0.36
N THR A 37 12.48 -11.62 -0.74
CA THR A 37 12.61 -12.13 -2.11
C THR A 37 11.36 -12.91 -2.54
N GLN A 38 10.74 -13.70 -1.65
CA GLN A 38 9.51 -14.40 -1.98
C GLN A 38 8.34 -13.42 -2.20
N GLN A 39 8.27 -12.33 -1.42
CA GLN A 39 7.25 -11.30 -1.67
C GLN A 39 7.46 -10.60 -3.01
N ALA A 40 8.72 -10.38 -3.43
CA ALA A 40 9.03 -9.85 -4.76
C ALA A 40 8.51 -10.76 -5.87
N ARG A 41 8.73 -12.09 -5.77
CA ARG A 41 8.22 -13.06 -6.75
C ARG A 41 6.69 -13.06 -6.80
N ASN A 42 6.03 -13.03 -5.63
CA ASN A 42 4.57 -12.99 -5.58
C ASN A 42 4.04 -11.72 -6.27
N LEU A 43 4.65 -10.56 -5.99
CA LEU A 43 4.27 -9.31 -6.62
C LEU A 43 4.47 -9.36 -8.14
N SER A 44 5.61 -9.84 -8.60
CA SER A 44 5.97 -9.93 -10.01
C SER A 44 4.96 -10.79 -10.80
N MET A 45 4.46 -11.87 -10.20
CA MET A 45 3.41 -12.72 -10.80
C MET A 45 2.03 -12.02 -10.88
N ASP A 46 1.77 -11.04 -10.01
CA ASP A 46 0.49 -10.32 -9.95
C ASP A 46 0.50 -9.02 -10.80
N LEU A 47 1.66 -8.63 -11.35
CA LEU A 47 1.79 -7.45 -12.20
C LEU A 47 1.35 -7.76 -13.64
N GLU A 48 0.59 -6.85 -14.24
CA GLU A 48 0.13 -6.94 -15.63
C GLU A 48 1.20 -6.63 -16.68
N GLY A 49 2.45 -6.46 -16.25
CA GLY A 49 3.60 -6.19 -17.12
C GLY A 49 4.84 -5.73 -16.34
N PRO A 50 5.99 -5.60 -17.03
CA PRO A 50 7.23 -5.23 -16.37
C PRO A 50 7.17 -3.79 -15.84
N LEU A 51 7.66 -3.60 -14.63
CA LEU A 51 7.91 -2.28 -14.07
C LEU A 51 9.07 -1.63 -14.82
N ARG A 52 8.99 -0.33 -15.07
CA ARG A 52 10.11 0.41 -15.64
C ARG A 52 11.25 0.56 -14.62
N PHE A 53 10.92 0.94 -13.40
CA PHE A 53 11.87 1.17 -12.33
C PHE A 53 11.36 0.61 -11.01
N LEU A 54 12.28 0.05 -10.21
CA LEU A 54 12.07 -0.24 -8.80
C LEU A 54 13.05 0.59 -7.98
N ILE A 55 12.56 1.34 -7.01
CA ILE A 55 13.39 2.14 -6.11
C ILE A 55 13.28 1.57 -4.70
N HIS A 56 14.39 1.25 -4.07
CA HIS A 56 14.42 0.85 -2.66
C HIS A 56 15.67 1.40 -1.95
N ASP A 57 15.68 1.32 -0.63
CA ASP A 57 16.80 1.75 0.20
C ASP A 57 17.85 0.64 0.38
N TRP A 58 18.88 0.98 1.15
CA TRP A 58 20.02 0.08 1.45
C TRP A 58 19.73 -0.88 2.62
N ASP A 59 18.46 -1.19 2.93
CA ASP A 59 18.19 -2.19 3.97
C ASP A 59 18.74 -3.56 3.51
N SER A 60 19.51 -4.19 4.38
CA SER A 60 20.17 -5.48 4.11
C SER A 60 19.20 -6.62 3.76
N LYS A 61 17.92 -6.46 4.02
CA LYS A 61 16.88 -7.40 3.63
C LYS A 61 16.63 -7.41 2.13
N PHE A 62 16.86 -6.28 1.44
CA PHE A 62 16.84 -6.20 -0.02
C PHE A 62 18.18 -6.70 -0.57
N SER A 63 18.29 -8.02 -0.66
CA SER A 63 19.49 -8.69 -1.17
C SER A 63 19.53 -8.70 -2.70
N GLY A 64 20.70 -9.09 -3.28
CA GLY A 64 20.81 -9.25 -4.72
C GLY A 64 19.77 -10.19 -5.32
N SER A 65 19.30 -11.20 -4.58
CA SER A 65 18.22 -12.09 -5.01
C SER A 65 16.86 -11.38 -5.13
N PHE A 66 16.61 -10.36 -4.30
CA PHE A 66 15.42 -9.53 -4.43
C PHE A 66 15.47 -8.70 -5.71
N ASP A 67 16.59 -8.04 -5.97
CA ASP A 67 16.81 -7.24 -7.18
C ASP A 67 16.70 -8.08 -8.44
N GLU A 68 17.27 -9.29 -8.41
CA GLU A 68 17.29 -10.19 -9.57
C GLU A 68 15.90 -10.61 -10.04
N VAL A 69 14.94 -10.74 -9.12
CA VAL A 69 13.54 -11.00 -9.48
C VAL A 69 13.03 -9.94 -10.44
N PHE A 70 13.27 -8.67 -10.16
CA PHE A 70 12.81 -7.56 -11.00
C PHE A 70 13.69 -7.36 -12.24
N ARG A 71 15.00 -7.50 -12.12
CA ARG A 71 15.91 -7.39 -13.27
C ARG A 71 15.66 -8.45 -14.33
N SER A 72 15.32 -9.66 -13.92
CA SER A 72 14.99 -10.75 -14.86
C SER A 72 13.75 -10.46 -15.71
N GLU A 73 12.90 -9.53 -15.28
CA GLU A 73 11.71 -9.05 -15.99
C GLU A 73 11.95 -7.73 -16.74
N GLY A 74 13.19 -7.26 -16.78
CA GLY A 74 13.56 -6.04 -17.47
C GLY A 74 13.37 -4.75 -16.68
N THR A 75 13.11 -4.84 -15.37
CA THR A 75 12.97 -3.67 -14.48
C THR A 75 14.36 -3.14 -14.10
N GLU A 76 14.57 -1.84 -14.23
CA GLU A 76 15.76 -1.17 -13.71
C GLU A 76 15.64 -0.96 -12.20
N VAL A 77 16.57 -1.53 -11.42
CA VAL A 77 16.59 -1.38 -9.95
C VAL A 77 17.49 -0.22 -9.57
N ILE A 78 16.93 0.76 -8.88
CA ILE A 78 17.60 1.99 -8.45
C ILE A 78 17.70 2.00 -6.92
N LEU A 79 18.91 2.06 -6.39
CA LEU A 79 19.14 2.27 -4.97
C LEU A 79 19.02 3.74 -4.62
N THR A 80 18.32 4.06 -3.53
CA THR A 80 18.21 5.45 -3.09
C THR A 80 19.58 6.00 -2.74
N PRO A 81 19.92 7.23 -3.20
CA PRO A 81 21.19 7.83 -2.82
C PRO A 81 21.32 7.98 -1.30
N ILE A 82 22.52 7.78 -0.78
CA ILE A 82 22.81 7.98 0.63
C ILE A 82 22.47 9.43 1.01
N ARG A 83 21.69 9.63 2.07
CA ARG A 83 21.18 10.93 2.54
C ARG A 83 20.20 11.64 1.59
N ALA A 84 19.45 10.91 0.78
CA ALA A 84 18.38 11.48 -0.04
C ALA A 84 16.98 11.19 0.59
N PRO A 85 16.54 11.94 1.60
CA PRO A 85 15.29 11.68 2.32
C PRO A 85 14.04 11.74 1.42
N ASN A 86 14.13 12.44 0.30
CA ASN A 86 13.01 12.57 -0.64
C ASN A 86 12.79 11.31 -1.50
N ALA A 87 13.77 10.41 -1.60
CA ALA A 87 13.65 9.23 -2.46
C ALA A 87 12.56 8.26 -1.98
N ASN A 88 12.34 8.16 -0.66
CA ASN A 88 11.32 7.32 -0.03
C ASN A 88 10.09 8.11 0.46
N ALA A 89 9.99 9.41 0.12
CA ALA A 89 8.94 10.29 0.66
C ALA A 89 7.52 9.78 0.41
N PHE A 90 7.27 9.06 -0.69
CA PHE A 90 5.96 8.49 -0.98
C PHE A 90 5.64 7.31 -0.05
N ALA A 91 6.60 6.43 0.16
CA ALA A 91 6.47 5.30 1.07
C ALA A 91 6.27 5.77 2.53
N GLU A 92 7.10 6.71 2.98
CA GLU A 92 6.98 7.31 4.32
C GLU A 92 5.63 8.01 4.53
N ARG A 93 5.17 8.74 3.52
CA ARG A 93 3.85 9.39 3.56
C ARG A 93 2.73 8.38 3.68
N TRP A 94 2.77 7.29 2.90
CA TRP A 94 1.77 6.23 3.00
C TRP A 94 1.78 5.58 4.38
N VAL A 95 2.96 5.22 4.91
CA VAL A 95 3.09 4.64 6.26
C VAL A 95 2.49 5.57 7.31
N ARG A 96 2.75 6.87 7.24
CA ARG A 96 2.15 7.86 8.13
C ARG A 96 0.64 7.92 7.99
N THR A 97 0.13 7.88 6.76
CA THR A 97 -1.29 7.94 6.45
C THR A 97 -2.03 6.72 6.99
N VAL A 98 -1.57 5.49 6.69
CA VAL A 98 -2.22 4.27 7.18
C VAL A 98 -2.20 4.17 8.71
N ARG A 99 -1.15 4.68 9.35
CA ARG A 99 -1.11 4.76 10.82
C ARG A 99 -2.16 5.74 11.34
N ALA A 100 -2.12 6.98 10.89
CA ALA A 100 -3.00 8.04 11.38
C ALA A 100 -4.48 7.78 11.10
N GLU A 101 -4.80 7.19 9.94
CA GLU A 101 -6.19 6.97 9.51
C GLU A 101 -6.76 5.61 9.96
N CYS A 102 -5.91 4.64 10.32
CA CYS A 102 -6.37 3.28 10.60
C CYS A 102 -5.66 2.62 11.78
N LEU A 103 -4.35 2.36 11.68
CA LEU A 103 -3.66 1.45 12.60
C LEU A 103 -3.55 2.00 14.03
N ASP A 104 -3.42 3.31 14.21
CA ASP A 104 -3.30 3.93 15.54
C ASP A 104 -4.66 3.95 16.28
N TRP A 105 -5.77 3.65 15.60
CA TRP A 105 -7.13 3.53 16.15
C TRP A 105 -7.54 2.09 16.45
N MET A 106 -6.66 1.11 16.21
CA MET A 106 -7.00 -0.30 16.31
C MET A 106 -6.03 -1.10 17.17
N LEU A 107 -6.55 -1.99 17.98
CA LEU A 107 -5.76 -2.99 18.70
C LEU A 107 -5.53 -4.21 17.79
N ILE A 108 -4.31 -4.40 17.34
CA ILE A 108 -3.94 -5.53 16.49
C ILE A 108 -3.78 -6.81 17.30
N LEU A 109 -4.68 -7.77 17.11
CA LEU A 109 -4.73 -9.02 17.88
C LEU A 109 -3.64 -10.01 17.45
N GLY A 110 -3.17 -9.92 16.19
CA GLY A 110 -2.16 -10.80 15.64
C GLY A 110 -2.04 -10.69 14.13
N ARG A 111 -1.21 -11.56 13.53
CA ARG A 111 -0.88 -11.53 12.11
C ARG A 111 -2.11 -11.51 11.19
N ARG A 112 -3.00 -12.49 11.32
CA ARG A 112 -4.22 -12.57 10.46
C ARG A 112 -5.11 -11.35 10.59
N HIS A 113 -5.16 -10.75 11.78
CA HIS A 113 -5.93 -9.52 12.00
C HIS A 113 -5.27 -8.35 11.28
N LEU A 114 -3.96 -8.17 11.43
CA LEU A 114 -3.21 -7.12 10.71
C LEU A 114 -3.36 -7.26 9.19
N ASP A 115 -3.20 -8.46 8.64
CA ASP A 115 -3.32 -8.73 7.21
C ASP A 115 -4.71 -8.35 6.67
N ARG A 116 -5.77 -8.66 7.44
CA ARG A 116 -7.15 -8.27 7.09
C ARG A 116 -7.32 -6.76 7.11
N VAL A 117 -6.88 -6.12 8.19
CA VAL A 117 -7.00 -4.65 8.35
C VAL A 117 -6.27 -3.93 7.22
N LEU A 118 -5.03 -4.31 6.93
CA LEU A 118 -4.24 -3.69 5.87
C LEU A 118 -4.83 -3.93 4.49
N ARG A 119 -5.33 -5.13 4.19
CA ARG A 119 -6.00 -5.42 2.92
C ARG A 119 -7.21 -4.51 2.72
N THR A 120 -8.09 -4.45 3.72
CA THR A 120 -9.28 -3.59 3.66
C THR A 120 -8.93 -2.11 3.56
N TYR A 121 -7.92 -1.66 4.31
CA TYR A 121 -7.44 -0.27 4.22
C TYR A 121 -6.84 0.03 2.84
N THR A 122 -6.01 -0.86 2.29
CA THR A 122 -5.39 -0.68 0.98
C THR A 122 -6.42 -0.65 -0.15
N GLU A 123 -7.47 -1.45 -0.06
CA GLU A 123 -8.61 -1.39 -0.97
C GLU A 123 -9.30 -0.02 -0.91
N HIS A 124 -9.62 0.46 0.32
CA HIS A 124 -10.15 1.81 0.52
C HIS A 124 -9.21 2.89 -0.05
N TYR A 125 -7.91 2.80 0.25
CA TYR A 125 -6.91 3.76 -0.20
C TYR A 125 -6.83 3.84 -1.73
N ASN A 126 -6.85 2.69 -2.40
CA ASN A 126 -6.71 2.60 -3.85
C ASN A 126 -8.00 2.94 -4.62
N CYS A 127 -9.19 2.63 -4.07
CA CYS A 127 -10.44 2.72 -4.80
C CYS A 127 -11.37 3.86 -4.33
N HIS A 128 -11.20 4.38 -3.11
CA HIS A 128 -12.16 5.31 -2.52
C HIS A 128 -11.56 6.57 -1.92
N ARG A 129 -10.26 6.52 -1.58
CA ARG A 129 -9.60 7.64 -0.92
C ARG A 129 -9.21 8.72 -1.92
N ALA A 130 -9.77 9.92 -1.74
CA ALA A 130 -9.43 11.08 -2.56
C ALA A 130 -7.97 11.56 -2.36
N HIS A 131 -7.25 11.76 -3.45
CA HIS A 131 -5.87 12.23 -3.46
C HIS A 131 -5.74 13.61 -4.12
N ARG A 132 -5.26 14.61 -3.38
CA ARG A 132 -5.07 15.97 -3.94
C ARG A 132 -4.15 15.99 -5.16
N ALA A 133 -3.11 15.18 -5.17
CA ALA A 133 -2.17 15.11 -6.28
C ALA A 133 -2.74 14.44 -7.54
N LEU A 134 -3.90 13.76 -7.42
CA LEU A 134 -4.63 13.12 -8.51
C LEU A 134 -5.95 13.86 -8.81
N GLY A 135 -6.04 15.16 -8.53
CA GLY A 135 -7.27 15.91 -8.75
C GLY A 135 -8.47 15.47 -7.91
N LEU A 136 -8.22 14.87 -6.74
CA LEU A 136 -9.17 14.23 -5.83
C LEU A 136 -9.66 12.84 -6.27
N ALA A 137 -9.18 12.29 -7.38
CA ALA A 137 -9.43 10.90 -7.75
C ALA A 137 -8.72 9.92 -6.79
N ALA A 138 -9.20 8.70 -6.71
CA ALA A 138 -8.50 7.60 -6.07
C ALA A 138 -7.45 6.99 -7.04
N PRO A 139 -6.41 6.28 -6.54
CA PRO A 139 -5.37 5.68 -7.38
C PRO A 139 -5.85 4.73 -8.48
N LEU A 140 -6.96 4.04 -8.27
CA LEU A 140 -7.60 3.12 -9.21
C LEU A 140 -8.97 3.65 -9.70
N ASP A 141 -9.17 4.96 -9.64
CA ASP A 141 -10.38 5.58 -10.16
C ASP A 141 -10.19 5.83 -11.67
N ASP A 142 -10.86 5.04 -12.49
CA ASP A 142 -10.85 5.17 -13.96
C ASP A 142 -12.00 6.05 -14.47
N SER A 143 -12.74 6.73 -13.58
CA SER A 143 -13.84 7.61 -13.99
C SER A 143 -13.32 8.87 -14.65
N GLU A 144 -13.65 9.06 -15.93
CA GLU A 144 -13.21 10.22 -16.75
C GLU A 144 -13.77 11.57 -16.26
N ASP A 145 -14.83 11.59 -15.49
CA ASP A 145 -15.35 12.80 -14.80
C ASP A 145 -16.40 12.38 -13.77
N PRO A 146 -16.17 12.51 -12.46
CA PRO A 146 -17.19 12.19 -11.48
C PRO A 146 -18.34 13.20 -11.62
N LEU A 147 -19.48 12.75 -12.14
CA LEU A 147 -20.70 13.55 -12.15
C LEU A 147 -21.06 13.90 -10.70
N PRO A 148 -21.42 15.15 -10.42
CA PRO A 148 -21.84 15.56 -9.08
C PRO A 148 -23.08 14.77 -8.66
N ILE A 149 -22.93 13.93 -7.64
CA ILE A 149 -24.03 13.14 -7.06
C ILE A 149 -24.78 14.04 -6.09
N PRO A 150 -26.13 14.18 -6.22
CA PRO A 150 -26.91 14.92 -5.22
C PRO A 150 -26.72 14.34 -3.82
N ALA A 151 -26.52 15.17 -2.82
CA ALA A 151 -26.21 14.72 -1.45
C ALA A 151 -27.25 13.73 -0.86
N ARG A 152 -28.53 13.82 -1.30
CA ARG A 152 -29.61 12.90 -0.90
C ARG A 152 -29.46 11.48 -1.45
N GLU A 153 -28.60 11.28 -2.44
CA GLU A 153 -28.36 10.00 -3.11
C GLU A 153 -27.02 9.38 -2.69
N VAL A 154 -26.38 9.92 -1.65
CA VAL A 154 -25.11 9.44 -1.13
C VAL A 154 -25.33 8.53 0.08
N HIS A 155 -24.87 7.31 -0.02
CA HIS A 155 -24.83 6.36 1.08
C HIS A 155 -23.45 6.26 1.71
N ARG A 156 -23.42 6.27 3.05
CA ARG A 156 -22.21 6.04 3.83
C ARG A 156 -22.08 4.56 4.20
N ARG A 157 -20.99 3.93 3.79
CA ARG A 157 -20.56 2.60 4.23
C ARG A 157 -19.49 2.73 5.32
N ASN A 158 -19.70 2.10 6.45
CA ASN A 158 -18.69 2.02 7.51
C ASN A 158 -17.79 0.82 7.27
N VAL A 159 -16.48 1.04 7.26
CA VAL A 159 -15.43 0.04 7.05
C VAL A 159 -14.55 -0.04 8.29
N LEU A 160 -13.99 -1.19 8.60
CA LEU A 160 -13.16 -1.45 9.78
C LEU A 160 -13.82 -0.99 11.11
N GLY A 161 -15.10 -1.36 11.29
CA GLY A 161 -15.82 -1.00 12.51
C GLY A 161 -16.15 0.48 12.64
N GLY A 162 -16.15 1.24 11.54
CA GLY A 162 -16.43 2.68 11.52
C GLY A 162 -15.20 3.57 11.66
N VAL A 163 -13.99 2.99 11.62
CA VAL A 163 -12.73 3.77 11.55
C VAL A 163 -12.62 4.49 10.21
N ILE A 164 -13.16 3.87 9.14
CA ILE A 164 -13.18 4.44 7.79
C ILE A 164 -14.63 4.57 7.32
N HIS A 165 -14.90 5.63 6.58
CA HIS A 165 -16.19 5.89 5.94
C HIS A 165 -16.01 6.02 4.43
N GLU A 166 -16.77 5.23 3.69
CA GLU A 166 -16.86 5.32 2.23
C GLU A 166 -18.22 5.87 1.83
N TYR A 167 -18.25 6.64 0.78
CA TYR A 167 -19.46 7.29 0.29
C TYR A 167 -19.70 6.86 -1.16
N HIS A 168 -20.88 6.33 -1.40
CA HIS A 168 -21.27 5.82 -2.70
C HIS A 168 -22.54 6.50 -3.17
N GLY A 169 -22.62 6.82 -4.48
CA GLY A 169 -23.87 7.20 -5.11
C GLY A 169 -24.81 5.99 -5.20
N MET A 170 -26.11 6.21 -5.07
CA MET A 170 -27.09 5.19 -5.43
C MET A 170 -27.06 5.00 -6.95
N ALA A 171 -26.86 3.76 -7.40
CA ALA A 171 -27.20 3.42 -8.77
C ALA A 171 -28.72 3.57 -8.94
N ALA A 172 -29.14 4.32 -9.97
CA ALA A 172 -30.53 4.48 -10.33
C ALA A 172 -31.12 3.15 -10.86
#